data_86e75b6ba4d4e8678e51e3124b17f4b7
#
_entry.id   86e75b6ba4d4e8678e51e3124b17f4b7
#
_cell.length_a   1.000
_cell.length_b   1.000
_cell.length_c   1.000
_cell.angle_alpha   90.00
_cell.angle_beta   90.00
_cell.angle_gamma   90.00
#
_symmetry.space_group_name_H-M   'P 1'
#
loop_
_entity.id
_entity.type
_entity.pdbx_description
1 polymer ?
#
loop_
_entity_poly.entity_id
_entity_poly.type
_entity_poly.pdbx_seq_one_letter_code
_entity_poly.pdbx_strand_id
1 'polypeptide(L)'
;TLFFLTQMELEKMEFSFQSKSTDGKTSISERPENIDVIGNEEFDVVIKNEGLVNIYNLRGNQRSSTFRKIVQSNFDINMPNKTGGVEINDGKHFLQVSPDEWIILSNSNNIDKQVLDLEKKLKKIHYALTNLTDQYQVINISGEKSRWVLSKGCSIDLDPSVFGPKVCCQTTFALT
;
A
#
# COMPACT_ATOMS: atom_id res chain seq x y z
N THR A 1 9.24 -10.90 7.97
CA THR A 1 8.37 -10.41 6.87
C THR A 1 8.01 -8.96 7.14
N LEU A 2 8.14 -8.10 6.13
CA LEU A 2 7.90 -6.67 6.24
C LEU A 2 6.48 -6.36 5.78
N PHE A 3 5.74 -5.57 6.55
CA PHE A 3 4.37 -5.19 6.27
C PHE A 3 4.23 -3.67 6.15
N PHE A 4 3.38 -3.24 5.23
CA PHE A 4 2.88 -1.88 5.21
C PHE A 4 1.49 -1.88 5.85
N LEU A 5 1.30 -1.06 6.86
CA LEU A 5 0.03 -0.85 7.50
C LEU A 5 -0.44 0.57 7.20
N THR A 6 -1.68 0.71 6.77
CA THR A 6 -2.31 2.01 6.59
C THR A 6 -3.74 1.98 7.08
N GLN A 7 -4.21 3.08 7.64
CA GLN A 7 -5.61 3.30 7.93
C GLN A 7 -6.20 4.26 6.90
N MET A 8 -7.20 3.79 6.16
CA MET A 8 -7.83 4.54 5.06
C MET A 8 -9.16 5.16 5.45
N GLU A 9 -9.94 4.48 6.27
CA GLU A 9 -11.20 4.94 6.84
C GLU A 9 -11.22 4.65 8.34
N LEU A 10 -12.17 5.24 9.09
CA LEU A 10 -12.23 5.16 10.55
C LEU A 10 -12.25 3.73 11.11
N GLU A 11 -12.71 2.75 10.32
CA GLU A 11 -12.89 1.36 10.75
C GLU A 11 -12.22 0.33 9.82
N LYS A 12 -11.47 0.77 8.81
CA LYS A 12 -10.80 -0.12 7.86
C LYS A 12 -9.28 0.05 7.93
N MET A 13 -8.59 -1.04 8.09
CA MET A 13 -7.13 -1.09 8.05
C MET A 13 -6.70 -2.04 6.94
N GLU A 14 -5.78 -1.60 6.10
CA GLU A 14 -5.24 -2.40 5.01
C GLU A 14 -3.79 -2.80 5.30
N PHE A 15 -3.49 -4.05 5.01
CA PHE A 15 -2.15 -4.60 5.06
C PHE A 15 -1.72 -5.02 3.68
N SER A 16 -0.47 -4.79 3.37
CA SER A 16 0.20 -5.55 2.34
C SER A 16 1.36 -6.31 2.95
N PHE A 17 1.50 -7.57 2.64
CA PHE A 17 2.61 -8.38 3.10
C PHE A 17 3.35 -9.03 1.94
N GLN A 18 4.65 -9.18 2.12
CA GLN A 18 5.49 -9.88 1.16
C GLN A 18 5.32 -11.38 1.37
N SER A 19 4.70 -12.08 0.41
CA SER A 19 4.75 -13.53 0.39
C SER A 19 6.12 -13.97 -0.11
N LYS A 20 6.88 -14.71 0.68
CA LYS A 20 8.01 -15.47 0.13
C LYS A 20 7.42 -16.60 -0.70
N SER A 21 7.41 -16.45 -2.02
CA SER A 21 7.28 -17.60 -2.91
C SER A 21 8.54 -18.46 -2.73
N THR A 22 8.36 -19.68 -2.27
CA THR A 22 9.43 -20.66 -2.16
C THR A 22 9.82 -21.27 -3.51
N ASP A 23 9.00 -21.07 -4.54
CA ASP A 23 9.22 -21.61 -5.88
C ASP A 23 9.03 -20.50 -6.89
N GLY A 24 10.05 -19.87 -7.37
CA GLY A 24 10.10 -18.74 -8.30
C GLY A 24 9.26 -18.81 -9.59
N LYS A 25 8.04 -19.34 -9.51
CA LYS A 25 7.06 -19.48 -10.59
C LYS A 25 5.65 -19.26 -10.05
N THR A 26 5.30 -18.02 -9.72
CA THR A 26 3.90 -17.64 -9.65
C THR A 26 3.62 -16.73 -10.84
N SER A 27 3.08 -17.31 -11.91
CA SER A 27 2.52 -16.52 -12.99
C SER A 27 1.25 -15.81 -12.48
N ILE A 28 1.02 -14.59 -12.95
CA ILE A 28 -0.18 -13.76 -12.64
C ILE A 28 -1.49 -14.55 -12.85
N SER A 29 -1.47 -15.56 -13.73
CA SER A 29 -2.62 -16.41 -14.06
C SER A 29 -3.06 -17.38 -12.97
N GLU A 30 -2.28 -17.56 -11.90
CA GLU A 30 -2.57 -18.53 -10.83
C GLU A 30 -3.01 -17.89 -9.50
N ARG A 31 -3.15 -16.57 -9.45
CA ARG A 31 -3.72 -15.94 -8.24
C ARG A 31 -5.20 -16.28 -8.16
N PRO A 32 -5.68 -16.86 -7.05
CA PRO A 32 -7.08 -17.18 -6.90
C PRO A 32 -7.92 -15.89 -7.01
N GLU A 33 -8.89 -15.89 -7.90
CA GLU A 33 -9.91 -14.84 -7.98
C GLU A 33 -10.83 -14.82 -6.75
N ASN A 34 -10.69 -15.79 -5.87
CA ASN A 34 -11.51 -15.91 -4.68
C ASN A 34 -11.01 -14.96 -3.60
N ILE A 35 -11.81 -13.99 -3.29
CA ILE A 35 -11.67 -13.13 -2.12
C ILE A 35 -12.01 -13.98 -0.90
N ASP A 36 -11.00 -14.42 -0.16
CA ASP A 36 -11.21 -15.11 1.10
C ASP A 36 -11.67 -14.09 2.15
N VAL A 37 -12.91 -14.25 2.60
CA VAL A 37 -13.46 -13.46 3.70
C VAL A 37 -13.51 -14.35 4.93
N ILE A 38 -12.84 -13.94 6.01
CA ILE A 38 -12.87 -14.60 7.30
C ILE A 38 -13.53 -13.67 8.30
N GLY A 39 -14.56 -14.17 8.98
CA GLY A 39 -15.36 -13.39 9.92
C GLY A 39 -16.64 -12.84 9.29
N ASN A 40 -17.47 -12.32 10.13
CA ASN A 40 -18.71 -11.62 9.79
C ASN A 40 -18.97 -10.52 10.83
N GLU A 41 -20.05 -9.77 10.71
CA GLU A 41 -20.42 -8.71 11.66
C GLU A 41 -20.59 -9.23 13.10
N GLU A 42 -20.95 -10.50 13.27
CA GLU A 42 -21.12 -11.14 14.58
C GLU A 42 -19.80 -11.29 15.36
N PHE A 43 -18.65 -11.32 14.66
CA PHE A 43 -17.32 -11.44 15.28
C PHE A 43 -16.60 -10.11 15.51
N ASP A 44 -17.24 -8.98 15.24
CA ASP A 44 -16.63 -7.63 15.36
C ASP A 44 -15.33 -7.43 14.54
N VAL A 45 -14.96 -8.39 13.71
CA VAL A 45 -13.78 -8.33 12.82
C VAL A 45 -14.06 -9.07 11.53
N VAL A 46 -13.77 -8.42 10.42
CA VAL A 46 -13.79 -9.00 9.09
C VAL A 46 -12.41 -8.87 8.47
N ILE A 47 -11.87 -9.98 7.99
CA ILE A 47 -10.59 -10.03 7.26
C ILE A 47 -10.91 -10.40 5.82
N LYS A 48 -10.49 -9.56 4.88
CA LYS A 48 -10.76 -9.72 3.46
C LYS A 48 -9.47 -9.61 2.67
N ASN A 49 -9.20 -10.57 1.79
CA ASN A 49 -8.17 -10.43 0.78
C ASN A 49 -8.73 -9.56 -0.37
N GLU A 50 -8.07 -8.45 -0.68
CA GLU A 50 -8.50 -7.52 -1.73
C GLU A 50 -8.17 -8.02 -3.15
N GLY A 51 -7.64 -9.23 -3.27
CA GLY A 51 -7.29 -9.83 -4.55
C GLY A 51 -6.12 -9.13 -5.23
N LEU A 52 -6.23 -8.94 -6.55
CA LEU A 52 -5.17 -8.32 -7.34
C LEU A 52 -5.22 -6.80 -7.18
N VAL A 53 -4.27 -6.27 -6.43
CA VAL A 53 -3.99 -4.83 -6.32
C VAL A 53 -2.65 -4.55 -6.99
N ASN A 54 -2.60 -3.60 -7.92
CA ASN A 54 -1.34 -3.18 -8.50
C ASN A 54 -0.52 -2.38 -7.49
N ILE A 55 0.72 -2.80 -7.27
CA ILE A 55 1.62 -2.23 -6.27
C ILE A 55 2.93 -1.82 -6.94
N TYR A 56 3.28 -0.55 -6.81
CA TYR A 56 4.54 -0.01 -7.32
C TYR A 56 5.33 0.67 -6.21
N ASN A 57 6.64 0.47 -6.21
CA ASN A 57 7.58 1.23 -5.39
C ASN A 57 8.19 2.32 -6.25
N LEU A 58 7.98 3.57 -5.87
CA LEU A 58 8.58 4.75 -6.49
C LEU A 58 9.60 5.36 -5.55
N ARG A 59 10.83 5.55 -6.04
CA ARG A 59 11.89 6.27 -5.32
C ARG A 59 12.32 7.49 -6.11
N GLY A 60 12.62 8.58 -5.38
CA GLY A 60 13.08 9.80 -6.00
C GLY A 60 13.33 10.92 -4.99
N ASN A 61 13.86 12.04 -5.47
CA ASN A 61 14.19 13.15 -4.62
C ASN A 61 12.94 13.97 -4.21
N GLN A 62 12.50 13.81 -2.97
CA GLN A 62 11.35 14.55 -2.41
C GLN A 62 11.51 16.07 -2.53
N ARG A 63 12.73 16.61 -2.46
CA ARG A 63 13.01 18.05 -2.52
C ARG A 63 12.96 18.60 -3.95
N SER A 64 12.96 17.74 -4.96
CA SER A 64 12.85 18.15 -6.37
C SER A 64 11.41 18.53 -6.69
N SER A 65 11.16 19.83 -6.86
CA SER A 65 9.85 20.33 -7.30
C SER A 65 9.44 19.78 -8.66
N THR A 66 10.41 19.58 -9.55
CA THR A 66 10.18 19.01 -10.89
C THR A 66 9.72 17.56 -10.79
N PHE A 67 10.41 16.72 -9.99
CA PHE A 67 9.99 15.34 -9.75
C PHE A 67 8.57 15.27 -9.21
N ARG A 68 8.29 16.01 -8.14
CA ARG A 68 6.97 16.03 -7.53
C ARG A 68 5.87 16.47 -8.50
N LYS A 69 6.08 17.57 -9.25
CA LYS A 69 5.11 18.05 -10.23
C LYS A 69 4.81 17.02 -11.32
N ILE A 70 5.82 16.32 -11.82
CA ILE A 70 5.65 15.28 -12.84
C ILE A 70 4.80 14.13 -12.27
N VAL A 71 5.13 13.63 -11.08
CA VAL A 71 4.38 12.54 -10.44
C VAL A 71 2.94 12.94 -10.14
N GLN A 72 2.75 14.11 -9.53
CA GLN A 72 1.42 14.65 -9.20
C GLN A 72 0.54 14.81 -10.44
N SER A 73 1.06 15.43 -11.50
CA SER A 73 0.30 15.61 -12.74
C SER A 73 0.03 14.32 -13.49
N ASN A 74 0.88 13.29 -13.32
CA ASN A 74 0.71 12.01 -14.00
C ASN A 74 -0.40 11.15 -13.39
N PHE A 75 -0.54 11.20 -12.06
CA PHE A 75 -1.52 10.39 -11.33
C PHE A 75 -2.72 11.19 -10.85
N ASP A 76 -2.72 12.51 -11.07
CA ASP A 76 -3.73 13.43 -10.53
C ASP A 76 -3.89 13.27 -9.01
N ILE A 77 -2.77 13.25 -8.28
CA ILE A 77 -2.75 13.06 -6.83
C ILE A 77 -1.66 13.92 -6.18
N ASN A 78 -1.94 14.50 -5.05
CA ASN A 78 -0.91 15.14 -4.26
C ASN A 78 0.03 14.08 -3.65
N MET A 79 1.33 14.24 -3.85
CA MET A 79 2.28 13.35 -3.17
C MET A 79 2.34 13.70 -1.68
N PRO A 80 2.28 12.71 -0.79
CA PRO A 80 2.60 12.93 0.62
C PRO A 80 3.99 13.60 0.75
N ASN A 81 4.15 14.46 1.74
CA ASN A 81 5.39 15.20 1.99
C ASN A 81 6.02 14.91 3.34
N LYS A 82 5.44 13.97 4.07
CA LYS A 82 5.89 13.51 5.39
C LYS A 82 5.89 11.98 5.40
N THR A 83 6.99 11.37 5.83
CA THR A 83 7.05 9.92 6.07
C THR A 83 5.91 9.49 6.99
N GLY A 84 5.24 8.42 6.64
CA GLY A 84 4.02 7.94 7.28
C GLY A 84 2.73 8.59 6.76
N GLY A 85 2.82 9.54 5.82
CA GLY A 85 1.63 10.17 5.22
C GLY A 85 1.04 9.34 4.09
N VAL A 86 -0.28 9.47 3.92
CA VAL A 86 -1.05 8.82 2.85
C VAL A 86 -1.90 9.85 2.14
N GLU A 87 -1.89 9.81 0.81
CA GLU A 87 -2.85 10.54 -0.03
C GLU A 87 -3.62 9.57 -0.90
N ILE A 88 -4.90 9.87 -1.07
CA ILE A 88 -5.85 9.01 -1.80
C ILE A 88 -6.60 9.84 -2.81
N ASN A 89 -6.62 9.39 -4.05
CA ASN A 89 -7.46 9.98 -5.10
C ASN A 89 -7.82 8.92 -6.16
N ASP A 90 -9.10 8.84 -6.49
CA ASP A 90 -9.62 8.00 -7.58
C ASP A 90 -9.09 6.55 -7.54
N GLY A 91 -9.21 5.89 -6.37
CA GLY A 91 -8.76 4.51 -6.15
C GLY A 91 -7.24 4.30 -6.19
N LYS A 92 -6.47 5.39 -6.20
CA LYS A 92 -5.01 5.37 -6.07
C LYS A 92 -4.61 5.82 -4.67
N HIS A 93 -3.71 5.09 -4.05
CA HIS A 93 -3.17 5.39 -2.73
C HIS A 93 -1.67 5.59 -2.83
N PHE A 94 -1.19 6.71 -2.35
CA PHE A 94 0.23 7.04 -2.26
C PHE A 94 0.65 7.05 -0.80
N LEU A 95 1.48 6.09 -0.41
CA LEU A 95 2.00 5.92 0.94
C LEU A 95 3.46 6.34 0.96
N GLN A 96 3.82 7.36 1.73
CA GLN A 96 5.23 7.72 1.90
C GLN A 96 5.86 6.91 3.03
N VAL A 97 6.63 5.90 2.69
CA VAL A 97 7.23 4.96 3.66
C VAL A 97 8.62 5.40 4.12
N SER A 98 9.30 6.21 3.32
CA SER A 98 10.56 6.89 3.70
C SER A 98 10.67 8.27 3.02
N PRO A 99 11.65 9.11 3.37
CA PRO A 99 11.78 10.45 2.79
C PRO A 99 11.88 10.49 1.26
N ASP A 100 12.38 9.42 0.65
CA ASP A 100 12.62 9.30 -0.79
C ASP A 100 11.86 8.13 -1.43
N GLU A 101 10.86 7.57 -0.73
CA GLU A 101 10.20 6.33 -1.15
C GLU A 101 8.69 6.36 -0.92
N TRP A 102 7.96 5.99 -1.96
CA TRP A 102 6.50 5.90 -1.94
C TRP A 102 6.04 4.54 -2.47
N ILE A 103 5.05 3.97 -1.80
CA ILE A 103 4.28 2.83 -2.31
C ILE A 103 3.02 3.37 -2.95
N ILE A 104 2.76 2.93 -4.18
CA ILE A 104 1.56 3.27 -4.94
C ILE A 104 0.71 2.01 -5.01
N LEU A 105 -0.51 2.08 -4.48
CA LEU A 105 -1.51 1.02 -4.61
C LEU A 105 -2.63 1.49 -5.54
N SER A 106 -3.12 0.62 -6.41
CA SER A 106 -4.26 0.93 -7.26
C SER A 106 -4.97 -0.32 -7.78
N ASN A 107 -6.29 -0.28 -7.78
CA ASN A 107 -7.14 -1.26 -8.44
C ASN A 107 -7.56 -0.82 -9.87
N SER A 108 -7.04 0.32 -10.34
CA SER A 108 -7.38 0.83 -11.67
C SER A 108 -6.69 0.05 -12.76
N ASN A 109 -7.44 -0.39 -13.77
CA ASN A 109 -6.91 -1.04 -14.97
C ASN A 109 -6.00 -0.13 -15.82
N ASN A 110 -5.96 1.16 -15.53
CA ASN A 110 -5.17 2.15 -16.27
C ASN A 110 -3.82 2.46 -15.59
N ILE A 111 -3.53 1.88 -14.44
CA ILE A 111 -2.33 2.22 -13.65
C ILE A 111 -1.04 1.90 -14.41
N ASP A 112 -0.98 0.77 -15.12
CA ASP A 112 0.21 0.36 -15.87
C ASP A 112 0.55 1.36 -16.98
N LYS A 113 -0.47 1.89 -17.66
CA LYS A 113 -0.29 2.93 -18.66
C LYS A 113 0.23 4.23 -18.03
N GLN A 114 -0.32 4.62 -16.89
CA GLN A 114 0.14 5.80 -16.14
C GLN A 114 1.60 5.63 -15.69
N VAL A 115 1.97 4.43 -15.25
CA VAL A 115 3.34 4.08 -14.86
C VAL A 115 4.29 4.20 -16.05
N LEU A 116 3.95 3.62 -17.22
CA LEU A 116 4.76 3.74 -18.43
C LEU A 116 4.92 5.20 -18.90
N ASP A 117 3.87 6.02 -18.75
CA ASP A 117 3.96 7.44 -19.10
C ASP A 117 4.80 8.23 -18.08
N LEU A 118 4.75 7.87 -16.81
CA LEU A 118 5.63 8.42 -15.79
C LEU A 118 7.10 8.16 -16.10
N GLU A 119 7.45 6.92 -16.44
CA GLU A 119 8.83 6.56 -16.81
C GLU A 119 9.36 7.39 -17.98
N LYS A 120 8.54 7.62 -19.01
CA LYS A 120 8.90 8.48 -20.13
C LYS A 120 9.19 9.92 -19.69
N LYS A 121 8.35 10.46 -18.79
CA LYS A 121 8.49 11.83 -18.27
C LYS A 121 9.69 12.00 -17.34
N LEU A 122 10.06 10.94 -16.60
CA LEU A 122 11.16 10.95 -15.64
C LEU A 122 12.53 10.59 -16.24
N LYS A 123 12.65 10.27 -17.53
CA LYS A 123 13.90 9.80 -18.19
C LYS A 123 15.15 10.64 -17.89
N LYS A 124 15.00 11.94 -17.60
CA LYS A 124 16.11 12.87 -17.32
C LYS A 124 16.28 13.16 -15.83
N ILE A 125 15.55 12.48 -14.97
CA ILE A 125 15.52 12.69 -13.53
C ILE A 125 15.96 11.38 -12.87
N HIS A 126 16.74 11.47 -11.80
CA HIS A 126 17.10 10.29 -11.02
C HIS A 126 15.88 9.76 -10.26
N TYR A 127 15.48 8.54 -10.56
CA TYR A 127 14.37 7.83 -9.92
C TYR A 127 14.59 6.31 -10.00
N ALA A 128 13.85 5.57 -9.21
CA ALA A 128 13.64 4.14 -9.41
C ALA A 128 12.14 3.85 -9.32
N LEU A 129 11.65 2.96 -10.15
CA LEU A 129 10.27 2.50 -10.16
C LEU A 129 10.26 0.98 -10.35
N THR A 130 9.67 0.28 -9.41
CA THR A 130 9.66 -1.18 -9.37
C THR A 130 8.24 -1.68 -9.22
N ASN A 131 7.82 -2.62 -10.06
CA ASN A 131 6.55 -3.32 -9.88
C ASN A 131 6.70 -4.37 -8.78
N LEU A 132 5.87 -4.27 -7.75
CA LEU A 132 5.84 -5.17 -6.59
C LEU A 132 4.53 -5.98 -6.52
N THR A 133 3.70 -5.92 -7.54
CA THR A 133 2.35 -6.53 -7.57
C THR A 133 2.39 -8.02 -7.22
N ASP A 134 3.38 -8.75 -7.70
CA ASP A 134 3.52 -10.19 -7.44
C ASP A 134 4.21 -10.52 -6.10
N GLN A 135 4.74 -9.50 -5.41
CA GLN A 135 5.48 -9.70 -4.15
C GLN A 135 4.63 -9.48 -2.91
N TYR A 136 3.48 -8.79 -3.06
CA TYR A 136 2.63 -8.41 -1.94
C TYR A 136 1.18 -8.81 -2.18
N GLN A 137 0.48 -9.03 -1.08
CA GLN A 137 -0.98 -9.14 -1.03
C GLN A 137 -1.53 -8.02 -0.16
N VAL A 138 -2.71 -7.52 -0.51
CA VAL A 138 -3.44 -6.53 0.27
C VAL A 138 -4.56 -7.22 1.03
N ILE A 139 -4.51 -7.12 2.35
CA ILE A 139 -5.52 -7.65 3.24
C ILE A 139 -6.19 -6.48 3.96
N ASN A 140 -7.49 -6.42 3.85
CA ASN A 140 -8.32 -5.47 4.59
C ASN A 140 -8.78 -6.11 5.90
N ILE A 141 -8.64 -5.39 7.02
CA ILE A 141 -9.19 -5.78 8.31
C ILE A 141 -10.09 -4.66 8.78
N SER A 142 -11.35 -4.99 9.02
CA SER A 142 -12.37 -4.03 9.46
C SER A 142 -13.14 -4.53 10.67
N GLY A 143 -13.92 -3.63 11.30
CA GLY A 143 -14.71 -3.89 12.50
C GLY A 143 -14.09 -3.32 13.77
N GLU A 144 -14.89 -3.23 14.85
CA GLU A 144 -14.53 -2.57 16.10
C GLU A 144 -13.26 -3.13 16.75
N LYS A 145 -13.02 -4.43 16.62
CA LYS A 145 -11.85 -5.11 17.21
C LYS A 145 -10.67 -5.24 16.28
N SER A 146 -10.70 -4.62 15.08
CA SER A 146 -9.60 -4.71 14.11
C SER A 146 -8.25 -4.29 14.71
N ARG A 147 -8.20 -3.16 15.44
CA ARG A 147 -6.98 -2.67 16.11
C ARG A 147 -6.51 -3.63 17.19
N TRP A 148 -7.42 -4.20 17.95
CA TRP A 148 -7.10 -5.18 18.98
C TRP A 148 -6.48 -6.45 18.39
N VAL A 149 -7.03 -6.97 17.29
CA VAL A 149 -6.46 -8.13 16.59
C VAL A 149 -5.04 -7.79 16.10
N LEU A 150 -4.87 -6.64 15.47
CA LEU A 150 -3.58 -6.18 14.96
C LEU A 150 -2.53 -6.03 16.06
N SER A 151 -2.92 -5.50 17.22
CA SER A 151 -2.00 -5.32 18.36
C SER A 151 -1.43 -6.63 18.90
N LYS A 152 -2.00 -7.78 18.54
CA LYS A 152 -1.46 -9.10 18.95
C LYS A 152 -0.22 -9.51 18.16
N GLY A 153 -0.04 -8.97 16.96
CA GLY A 153 1.11 -9.32 16.11
C GLY A 153 1.98 -8.13 15.72
N CYS A 154 1.54 -6.92 15.98
CA CYS A 154 2.20 -5.69 15.55
C CYS A 154 2.69 -4.90 16.77
N SER A 155 3.95 -4.43 16.73
CA SER A 155 4.55 -3.69 17.84
C SER A 155 4.32 -2.18 17.81
N ILE A 156 3.59 -1.67 16.81
CA ILE A 156 3.28 -0.24 16.72
C ILE A 156 2.13 0.14 17.64
N ASP A 157 2.12 1.41 18.05
CA ASP A 157 0.99 1.98 18.77
C ASP A 157 -0.17 2.23 17.78
N LEU A 158 -1.23 1.45 17.93
CA LEU A 158 -2.44 1.53 17.11
C LEU A 158 -3.53 2.42 17.74
N ASP A 159 -3.21 3.20 18.78
CA ASP A 159 -4.16 4.17 19.32
C ASP A 159 -4.64 5.14 18.21
N PRO A 160 -5.95 5.42 18.07
CA PRO A 160 -6.47 6.32 17.05
C PRO A 160 -5.85 7.71 17.03
N SER A 161 -5.33 8.18 18.16
CA SER A 161 -4.63 9.47 18.24
C SER A 161 -3.23 9.44 17.65
N VAL A 162 -2.61 8.25 17.57
CA VAL A 162 -1.27 8.03 17.02
C VAL A 162 -1.34 7.48 15.61
N PHE A 163 -2.12 6.44 15.40
CA PHE A 163 -2.33 5.78 14.12
C PHE A 163 -3.76 6.01 13.64
N GLY A 164 -3.99 7.20 13.11
CA GLY A 164 -5.28 7.66 12.59
C GLY A 164 -5.41 7.52 11.07
N PRO A 165 -6.50 8.04 10.49
CA PRO A 165 -6.70 8.08 9.05
C PRO A 165 -5.55 8.78 8.32
N LYS A 166 -5.23 8.28 7.12
CA LYS A 166 -4.12 8.78 6.28
C LYS A 166 -2.73 8.66 6.91
N VAL A 167 -2.55 7.73 7.84
CA VAL A 167 -1.25 7.35 8.39
C VAL A 167 -0.87 5.98 7.87
N CYS A 168 0.37 5.81 7.47
CA CYS A 168 0.95 4.51 7.16
C CYS A 168 2.26 4.28 7.90
N CYS A 169 2.59 3.05 8.10
CA CYS A 169 3.90 2.65 8.60
C CYS A 169 4.34 1.32 8.01
N GLN A 170 5.62 1.08 8.13
CA GLN A 170 6.23 -0.20 7.80
C GLN A 170 6.62 -0.89 9.10
N THR A 171 6.21 -2.14 9.28
CA THR A 171 6.45 -2.89 10.51
C THR A 171 6.59 -4.39 10.22
N THR A 172 6.95 -5.15 11.24
CA THR A 172 6.89 -6.62 11.23
C THR A 172 5.61 -7.09 11.93
N PHE A 173 5.07 -8.20 11.49
CA PHE A 173 3.90 -8.83 12.11
C PHE A 173 4.26 -10.24 12.57
N ALA A 174 3.85 -10.62 13.81
CA ALA A 174 4.06 -11.92 14.40
C ALA A 174 5.54 -12.40 14.48
N LEU A 175 6.49 -11.45 14.51
CA LEU A 175 7.94 -11.74 14.64
C LEU A 175 8.51 -12.71 13.57
N THR A 176 7.89 -12.78 12.41
CA THR A 176 8.34 -13.66 11.31
C THR A 176 9.08 -12.90 10.22
#